data_6d6ebcc782a36a6f0a55a4ac28708952
#
_entry.id   6d6ebcc782a36a6f0a55a4ac28708952
#
_cell.length_a   1.000
_cell.length_b   1.000
_cell.length_c   1.000
_cell.angle_alpha   90.00
_cell.angle_beta   90.00
_cell.angle_gamma   90.00
#
_symmetry.space_group_name_H-M   'P 1'
#
loop_
_entity.id
_entity.type
_entity.pdbx_description
1 polymer ?
#
loop_
_entity_poly.entity_id
_entity_poly.type
_entity_poly.pdbx_seq_one_letter_code
_entity_poly.pdbx_strand_id
1 'polypeptide(L)'
;MPDTQSVTSITFESPPAILLAEDDPVTRMLMTRFLKKAGYEVDAVGDGAEAFDKMTKRYYPILITDWEMPGMDGVALCKAMRNIQLDGYVYALLLTARDAKEHIIAGLEAGADDYLIKPVYEPELIARLNAGRRILALEHSLRAANEQNRVLSITDALTGAFNRRYLMDQLPRELERCRRYAYPLSVIMCDIDHFKRINDEQGHAAGDDVLQQFAVRIQKSIRGHSDWIARYGGEEFLLVLPETEFAEGVLVAEKVRNIIKTMPFATRAGDIQVTASFGVSATGSVGPNLDLKVEGLIKVADQCLYRSKQGGRDRTTGVEIPNSQALVVNG
;
A
#
# COMPACT_ATOMS: atom_id res chain seq x y z
N MET A 1 -28.47 24.94 6.44
CA MET A 1 -28.67 23.93 5.39
C MET A 1 -27.28 23.52 4.97
N PRO A 2 -26.83 22.28 5.18
CA PRO A 2 -25.52 21.83 4.71
C PRO A 2 -25.61 21.54 3.22
N ASP A 3 -24.65 22.07 2.48
CA ASP A 3 -24.44 21.88 1.06
C ASP A 3 -24.32 20.40 0.72
N THR A 4 -25.20 19.95 -0.14
CA THR A 4 -25.12 18.66 -0.82
C THR A 4 -23.87 18.69 -1.73
N GLN A 5 -22.73 18.20 -1.23
CA GLN A 5 -21.58 17.92 -2.09
C GLN A 5 -22.01 16.90 -3.15
N SER A 6 -22.02 17.37 -4.37
CA SER A 6 -22.24 16.61 -5.59
C SER A 6 -21.34 15.37 -5.57
N VAL A 7 -21.95 14.21 -5.57
CA VAL A 7 -21.30 12.92 -5.89
C VAL A 7 -20.73 13.09 -7.29
N THR A 8 -19.44 13.34 -7.37
CA THR A 8 -18.72 13.40 -8.65
C THR A 8 -18.79 12.00 -9.24
N SER A 9 -19.64 11.82 -10.23
CA SER A 9 -19.72 10.60 -11.03
C SER A 9 -18.35 10.39 -11.66
N ILE A 10 -17.63 9.35 -11.20
CA ILE A 10 -16.40 8.89 -11.82
C ILE A 10 -16.80 8.33 -13.18
N THR A 11 -16.77 9.16 -14.21
CA THR A 11 -16.82 8.74 -15.61
C THR A 11 -15.41 8.32 -15.97
N PHE A 12 -15.22 7.10 -16.44
CA PHE A 12 -13.98 6.74 -17.16
C PHE A 12 -13.80 7.77 -18.28
N GLU A 13 -12.67 8.46 -18.34
CA GLU A 13 -12.36 9.46 -19.38
C GLU A 13 -12.40 8.83 -20.78
N SER A 14 -12.20 7.50 -20.88
CA SER A 14 -12.40 6.67 -22.08
C SER A 14 -13.09 5.35 -21.71
N PRO A 15 -13.84 4.72 -22.63
CA PRO A 15 -14.42 3.40 -22.39
C PRO A 15 -13.33 2.38 -22.07
N PRO A 16 -13.58 1.45 -21.11
CA PRO A 16 -12.61 0.42 -20.74
C PRO A 16 -12.35 -0.54 -21.91
N ALA A 17 -11.14 -1.10 -21.96
CA ALA A 17 -10.79 -2.12 -22.95
C ALA A 17 -11.62 -3.40 -22.75
N ILE A 18 -12.01 -4.02 -23.86
CA ILE A 18 -12.79 -5.26 -23.90
C ILE A 18 -11.96 -6.38 -24.50
N LEU A 19 -11.92 -7.52 -23.85
CA LEU A 19 -11.50 -8.79 -24.45
C LEU A 19 -12.74 -9.55 -24.90
N LEU A 20 -12.80 -9.86 -26.19
CA LEU A 20 -13.89 -10.64 -26.80
C LEU A 20 -13.37 -12.02 -27.22
N ALA A 21 -13.90 -13.08 -26.63
CA ALA A 21 -13.64 -14.48 -27.00
C ALA A 21 -14.88 -15.05 -27.68
N GLU A 22 -14.77 -15.36 -28.97
CA GLU A 22 -15.86 -15.87 -29.84
C GLU A 22 -15.24 -16.71 -30.94
N ASP A 23 -15.60 -17.96 -31.10
CA ASP A 23 -15.00 -18.86 -32.08
C ASP A 23 -15.55 -18.63 -33.49
N ASP A 24 -16.84 -18.29 -33.63
CA ASP A 24 -17.40 -17.97 -34.94
C ASP A 24 -16.86 -16.65 -35.49
N PRO A 25 -16.12 -16.67 -36.63
CA PRO A 25 -15.47 -15.46 -37.14
C PRO A 25 -16.48 -14.39 -37.61
N VAL A 26 -17.70 -14.77 -37.98
CA VAL A 26 -18.73 -13.81 -38.43
C VAL A 26 -19.30 -13.07 -37.23
N THR A 27 -19.67 -13.80 -36.19
CA THR A 27 -20.15 -13.22 -34.92
C THR A 27 -19.07 -12.36 -34.27
N ARG A 28 -17.82 -12.84 -34.22
CA ARG A 28 -16.67 -12.10 -33.67
C ARG A 28 -16.46 -10.77 -34.42
N MET A 29 -16.51 -10.77 -35.73
CA MET A 29 -16.39 -9.56 -36.58
C MET A 29 -17.54 -8.58 -36.29
N LEU A 30 -18.77 -9.08 -36.25
CA LEU A 30 -19.97 -8.26 -36.01
C LEU A 30 -19.93 -7.61 -34.62
N MET A 31 -19.64 -8.39 -33.58
CA MET A 31 -19.49 -7.93 -32.21
C MET A 31 -18.38 -6.88 -32.11
N THR A 32 -17.22 -7.15 -32.68
CA THR A 32 -16.10 -6.19 -32.69
C THR A 32 -16.52 -4.86 -33.32
N ARG A 33 -17.31 -4.90 -34.42
CA ARG A 33 -17.82 -3.68 -35.05
C ARG A 33 -18.79 -2.90 -34.15
N PHE A 34 -19.72 -3.57 -33.45
CA PHE A 34 -20.66 -2.95 -32.53
C PHE A 34 -19.91 -2.26 -31.39
N LEU A 35 -18.98 -2.97 -30.79
CA LEU A 35 -18.19 -2.46 -29.65
C LEU A 35 -17.30 -1.27 -30.07
N LYS A 36 -16.60 -1.34 -31.20
CA LYS A 36 -15.79 -0.23 -31.73
C LYS A 36 -16.64 0.98 -32.11
N LYS A 37 -17.84 0.79 -32.69
CA LYS A 37 -18.79 1.87 -32.98
C LYS A 37 -19.26 2.57 -31.68
N ALA A 38 -19.38 1.80 -30.58
CA ALA A 38 -19.70 2.33 -29.26
C ALA A 38 -18.50 2.96 -28.54
N GLY A 39 -17.32 3.03 -29.18
CA GLY A 39 -16.12 3.70 -28.67
C GLY A 39 -15.19 2.84 -27.83
N TYR A 40 -15.42 1.52 -27.75
CA TYR A 40 -14.55 0.63 -26.99
C TYR A 40 -13.29 0.22 -27.74
N GLU A 41 -12.17 0.09 -27.03
CA GLU A 41 -11.00 -0.64 -27.49
C GLU A 41 -11.30 -2.15 -27.37
N VAL A 42 -11.10 -2.92 -28.43
CA VAL A 42 -11.49 -4.34 -28.46
C VAL A 42 -10.33 -5.19 -28.98
N ASP A 43 -9.90 -6.12 -28.13
CA ASP A 43 -9.07 -7.26 -28.52
C ASP A 43 -9.99 -8.47 -28.69
N ALA A 44 -9.99 -9.06 -29.89
CA ALA A 44 -10.84 -10.21 -30.19
C ALA A 44 -9.99 -11.46 -30.50
N VAL A 45 -10.39 -12.58 -29.90
CA VAL A 45 -9.72 -13.89 -29.99
C VAL A 45 -10.71 -14.99 -30.39
N GLY A 46 -10.20 -16.11 -30.85
CA GLY A 46 -11.01 -17.21 -31.38
C GLY A 46 -11.31 -18.33 -30.37
N ASP A 47 -10.69 -18.34 -29.24
CA ASP A 47 -10.90 -19.38 -28.23
C ASP A 47 -10.61 -18.88 -26.79
N GLY A 48 -11.06 -19.66 -25.80
CA GLY A 48 -10.91 -19.29 -24.40
C GLY A 48 -9.48 -19.41 -23.88
N ALA A 49 -8.65 -20.27 -24.44
CA ALA A 49 -7.26 -20.42 -24.00
C ALA A 49 -6.42 -19.20 -24.42
N GLU A 50 -6.61 -18.70 -25.65
CA GLU A 50 -6.00 -17.45 -26.11
C GLU A 50 -6.48 -16.27 -25.27
N ALA A 51 -7.79 -16.23 -24.93
CA ALA A 51 -8.34 -15.20 -24.05
C ALA A 51 -7.66 -15.21 -22.67
N PHE A 52 -7.53 -16.37 -22.06
CA PHE A 52 -6.89 -16.54 -20.77
C PHE A 52 -5.41 -16.11 -20.80
N ASP A 53 -4.65 -16.52 -21.83
CA ASP A 53 -3.25 -16.11 -22.01
C ASP A 53 -3.12 -14.58 -22.13
N LYS A 54 -4.03 -13.92 -22.87
CA LYS A 54 -4.04 -12.44 -22.95
C LYS A 54 -4.35 -11.79 -21.61
N MET A 55 -5.29 -12.33 -20.83
CA MET A 55 -5.65 -11.79 -19.51
C MET A 55 -4.51 -11.89 -18.48
N THR A 56 -3.65 -12.89 -18.61
CA THR A 56 -2.45 -12.99 -17.73
C THR A 56 -1.36 -11.97 -18.06
N LYS A 57 -1.39 -11.41 -19.28
CA LYS A 57 -0.38 -10.45 -19.78
C LYS A 57 -0.82 -9.00 -19.70
N ARG A 58 -2.13 -8.77 -19.80
CA ARG A 58 -2.75 -7.44 -19.77
C ARG A 58 -4.08 -7.49 -19.04
N TYR A 59 -4.35 -6.49 -18.23
CA TYR A 59 -5.65 -6.32 -17.58
C TYR A 59 -6.71 -5.82 -18.57
N TYR A 60 -7.83 -6.55 -18.64
CA TYR A 60 -9.04 -6.18 -19.37
C TYR A 60 -10.20 -6.05 -18.38
N PRO A 61 -10.73 -4.83 -18.18
CA PRO A 61 -11.86 -4.61 -17.26
C PRO A 61 -13.16 -5.32 -17.67
N ILE A 62 -13.32 -5.63 -18.95
CA ILE A 62 -14.50 -6.32 -19.48
C ILE A 62 -14.07 -7.53 -20.30
N LEU A 63 -14.64 -8.68 -19.98
CA LEU A 63 -14.59 -9.90 -20.77
C LEU A 63 -15.97 -10.16 -21.36
N ILE A 64 -16.04 -10.36 -22.68
CA ILE A 64 -17.20 -10.91 -23.35
C ILE A 64 -16.78 -12.26 -23.91
N THR A 65 -17.46 -13.33 -23.57
CA THR A 65 -17.07 -14.67 -24.03
C THR A 65 -18.27 -15.47 -24.50
N ASP A 66 -18.12 -16.18 -25.61
CA ASP A 66 -19.11 -17.19 -25.97
C ASP A 66 -19.10 -18.32 -24.94
N TRP A 67 -20.25 -18.94 -24.78
CA TRP A 67 -20.40 -20.13 -23.97
C TRP A 67 -19.67 -21.32 -24.55
N GLU A 68 -19.95 -21.64 -25.81
CA GLU A 68 -19.43 -22.82 -26.52
C GLU A 68 -18.24 -22.41 -27.40
N MET A 69 -17.03 -22.79 -27.00
CA MET A 69 -15.81 -22.59 -27.77
C MET A 69 -14.97 -23.87 -27.78
N PRO A 70 -14.18 -24.16 -28.83
CA PRO A 70 -13.26 -25.27 -28.82
C PRO A 70 -12.21 -25.16 -27.71
N GLY A 71 -11.86 -26.28 -27.07
CA GLY A 71 -10.83 -26.35 -26.04
C GLY A 71 -11.30 -25.81 -24.72
N MET A 72 -11.12 -24.52 -24.45
CA MET A 72 -11.59 -23.85 -23.25
C MET A 72 -12.90 -23.10 -23.57
N ASP A 73 -14.01 -23.57 -23.01
CA ASP A 73 -15.31 -22.91 -23.14
C ASP A 73 -15.40 -21.64 -22.25
N GLY A 74 -16.44 -20.83 -22.46
CA GLY A 74 -16.62 -19.59 -21.72
C GLY A 74 -16.82 -19.78 -20.23
N VAL A 75 -17.44 -20.89 -19.81
CA VAL A 75 -17.64 -21.22 -18.40
C VAL A 75 -16.32 -21.56 -17.71
N ALA A 76 -15.49 -22.37 -18.37
CA ALA A 76 -14.15 -22.69 -17.89
C ALA A 76 -13.25 -21.44 -17.86
N LEU A 77 -13.37 -20.56 -18.86
CA LEU A 77 -12.66 -19.28 -18.88
C LEU A 77 -13.05 -18.38 -17.70
N CYS A 78 -14.35 -18.23 -17.43
CA CYS A 78 -14.82 -17.45 -16.27
C CYS A 78 -14.29 -18.02 -14.96
N LYS A 79 -14.33 -19.35 -14.76
CA LYS A 79 -13.78 -20.01 -13.57
C LYS A 79 -12.27 -19.79 -13.45
N ALA A 80 -11.52 -19.94 -14.53
CA ALA A 80 -10.07 -19.74 -14.54
C ALA A 80 -9.71 -18.29 -14.20
N MET A 81 -10.39 -17.32 -14.80
CA MET A 81 -10.23 -15.89 -14.54
C MET A 81 -10.46 -15.55 -13.06
N ARG A 82 -11.50 -16.09 -12.42
CA ARG A 82 -11.79 -15.83 -10.99
C ARG A 82 -10.76 -16.43 -10.03
N ASN A 83 -9.98 -17.41 -10.48
CA ASN A 83 -8.97 -18.10 -9.65
C ASN A 83 -7.56 -17.48 -9.76
N ILE A 84 -7.35 -16.47 -10.59
CA ILE A 84 -6.07 -15.77 -10.71
C ILE A 84 -6.15 -14.38 -10.10
N GLN A 85 -5.01 -13.87 -9.65
CA GLN A 85 -4.90 -12.51 -9.16
C GLN A 85 -4.74 -11.56 -10.36
N LEU A 86 -5.73 -10.71 -10.57
CA LEU A 86 -5.73 -9.67 -11.59
C LEU A 86 -5.61 -8.28 -10.92
N ASP A 87 -5.18 -7.28 -11.70
CA ASP A 87 -5.01 -5.90 -11.24
C ASP A 87 -6.33 -5.20 -10.86
N GLY A 88 -7.47 -5.81 -11.21
CA GLY A 88 -8.79 -5.26 -10.94
C GLY A 88 -9.91 -6.27 -11.09
N TYR A 89 -11.13 -5.80 -10.82
CA TYR A 89 -12.32 -6.57 -11.11
C TYR A 89 -12.56 -6.64 -12.61
N VAL A 90 -12.93 -7.83 -13.12
CA VAL A 90 -13.32 -8.04 -14.52
C VAL A 90 -14.81 -8.31 -14.58
N TYR A 91 -15.55 -7.46 -15.27
CA TYR A 91 -16.95 -7.71 -15.60
C TYR A 91 -17.03 -8.70 -16.74
N ALA A 92 -17.56 -9.90 -16.48
CA ALA A 92 -17.66 -10.99 -17.43
C ALA A 92 -19.09 -11.14 -17.95
N LEU A 93 -19.27 -10.95 -19.26
CA LEU A 93 -20.53 -11.14 -19.98
C LEU A 93 -20.47 -12.40 -20.82
N LEU A 94 -21.36 -13.37 -20.54
CA LEU A 94 -21.43 -14.64 -21.23
C LEU A 94 -22.43 -14.57 -22.39
N LEU A 95 -22.04 -14.97 -23.59
CA LEU A 95 -22.94 -15.11 -24.74
C LEU A 95 -23.43 -16.55 -24.80
N THR A 96 -24.74 -16.79 -24.93
CA THR A 96 -25.28 -18.13 -24.98
C THR A 96 -26.37 -18.27 -26.06
N ALA A 97 -26.38 -19.40 -26.74
CA ALA A 97 -27.45 -19.75 -27.67
C ALA A 97 -28.64 -20.43 -26.96
N ARG A 98 -28.52 -20.72 -25.65
CA ARG A 98 -29.48 -21.49 -24.90
C ARG A 98 -30.14 -20.62 -23.84
N ASP A 99 -31.47 -20.67 -23.81
CA ASP A 99 -32.32 -19.98 -22.84
C ASP A 99 -32.71 -20.88 -21.65
N ALA A 100 -32.21 -22.13 -21.59
CA ALA A 100 -32.49 -23.04 -20.49
C ALA A 100 -31.94 -22.48 -19.16
N LYS A 101 -32.80 -22.39 -18.15
CA LYS A 101 -32.48 -21.82 -16.84
C LYS A 101 -31.24 -22.44 -16.18
N GLU A 102 -31.08 -23.75 -16.36
CA GLU A 102 -29.93 -24.50 -15.81
C GLU A 102 -28.59 -24.01 -16.37
N HIS A 103 -28.53 -23.65 -17.66
CA HIS A 103 -27.33 -23.10 -18.29
C HIS A 103 -27.03 -21.70 -17.76
N ILE A 104 -28.02 -20.82 -17.65
CA ILE A 104 -27.86 -19.48 -17.10
C ILE A 104 -27.29 -19.55 -15.69
N ILE A 105 -27.86 -20.39 -14.82
CA ILE A 105 -27.38 -20.58 -13.45
C ILE A 105 -25.93 -21.06 -13.45
N ALA A 106 -25.59 -22.08 -14.24
CA ALA A 106 -24.22 -22.61 -14.33
C ALA A 106 -23.19 -21.55 -14.76
N GLY A 107 -23.54 -20.66 -15.69
CA GLY A 107 -22.67 -19.55 -16.11
C GLY A 107 -22.44 -18.53 -15.03
N LEU A 108 -23.46 -18.13 -14.31
CA LEU A 108 -23.37 -17.20 -13.19
C LEU A 108 -22.59 -17.80 -12.02
N GLU A 109 -22.83 -19.07 -11.67
CA GLU A 109 -22.07 -19.79 -10.64
C GLU A 109 -20.60 -19.99 -11.01
N ALA A 110 -20.29 -20.02 -12.31
CA ALA A 110 -18.91 -20.04 -12.81
C ALA A 110 -18.17 -18.71 -12.66
N GLY A 111 -18.89 -17.64 -12.30
CA GLY A 111 -18.32 -16.33 -12.08
C GLY A 111 -18.56 -15.31 -13.20
N ALA A 112 -19.47 -15.58 -14.14
CA ALA A 112 -19.98 -14.55 -15.03
C ALA A 112 -20.86 -13.56 -14.23
N ASP A 113 -20.81 -12.28 -14.58
CA ASP A 113 -21.61 -11.24 -13.92
C ASP A 113 -22.97 -11.07 -14.59
N ASP A 114 -23.04 -11.40 -15.88
CA ASP A 114 -24.25 -11.29 -16.67
C ASP A 114 -24.18 -12.22 -17.90
N TYR A 115 -25.29 -12.37 -18.58
CA TYR A 115 -25.38 -13.15 -19.82
C TYR A 115 -26.19 -12.43 -20.89
N LEU A 116 -26.01 -12.83 -22.15
CA LEU A 116 -26.75 -12.33 -23.30
C LEU A 116 -27.08 -13.48 -24.25
N ILE A 117 -28.35 -13.58 -24.67
CA ILE A 117 -28.82 -14.65 -25.54
C ILE A 117 -28.54 -14.27 -26.98
N LYS A 118 -27.98 -15.19 -27.75
CA LYS A 118 -27.79 -15.06 -29.21
C LYS A 118 -29.13 -15.27 -29.97
N PRO A 119 -29.45 -14.49 -31.00
CA PRO A 119 -28.57 -13.52 -31.70
C PRO A 119 -28.43 -12.21 -30.90
N VAL A 120 -27.19 -11.67 -30.89
CA VAL A 120 -26.86 -10.48 -30.08
C VAL A 120 -27.51 -9.24 -30.72
N TYR A 121 -28.34 -8.56 -29.90
CA TYR A 121 -28.95 -7.29 -30.26
C TYR A 121 -28.14 -6.11 -29.75
N GLU A 122 -27.63 -5.24 -30.67
CA GLU A 122 -26.70 -4.15 -30.31
C GLU A 122 -27.17 -3.30 -29.15
N PRO A 123 -28.43 -2.81 -29.06
CA PRO A 123 -28.90 -2.02 -27.91
C PRO A 123 -28.87 -2.77 -26.58
N GLU A 124 -29.15 -4.07 -26.57
CA GLU A 124 -29.11 -4.89 -25.35
C GLU A 124 -27.66 -5.07 -24.89
N LEU A 125 -26.74 -5.39 -25.80
CA LEU A 125 -25.31 -5.48 -25.51
C LEU A 125 -24.82 -4.17 -24.85
N ILE A 126 -25.12 -3.03 -25.43
CA ILE A 126 -24.72 -1.74 -24.89
C ILE A 126 -25.34 -1.46 -23.51
N ALA A 127 -26.62 -1.86 -23.29
CA ALA A 127 -27.26 -1.73 -21.97
C ALA A 127 -26.54 -2.57 -20.92
N ARG A 128 -26.16 -3.83 -21.22
CA ARG A 128 -25.39 -4.72 -20.33
C ARG A 128 -24.01 -4.15 -20.03
N LEU A 129 -23.31 -3.65 -21.05
CA LEU A 129 -22.00 -3.01 -20.88
C LEU A 129 -22.09 -1.74 -20.02
N ASN A 130 -23.14 -0.95 -20.16
CA ASN A 130 -23.36 0.21 -19.31
C ASN A 130 -23.62 -0.21 -17.83
N ALA A 131 -24.29 -1.34 -17.60
CA ALA A 131 -24.41 -1.92 -16.26
C ALA A 131 -23.06 -2.36 -15.71
N GLY A 132 -22.27 -3.07 -16.52
CA GLY A 132 -20.90 -3.48 -16.16
C GLY A 132 -19.98 -2.28 -15.84
N ARG A 133 -20.05 -1.21 -16.63
CA ARG A 133 -19.30 0.03 -16.35
C ARG A 133 -19.65 0.63 -14.99
N ARG A 134 -20.93 0.60 -14.59
CA ARG A 134 -21.33 1.08 -13.25
C ARG A 134 -20.74 0.19 -12.15
N ILE A 135 -20.73 -1.14 -12.33
CA ILE A 135 -20.12 -2.07 -11.37
C ILE A 135 -18.63 -1.80 -11.25
N LEU A 136 -17.92 -1.67 -12.36
CA LEU A 136 -16.48 -1.36 -12.39
C LEU A 136 -16.18 -0.01 -11.71
N ALA A 137 -16.98 1.01 -11.93
CA ALA A 137 -16.83 2.32 -11.29
C ALA A 137 -17.04 2.25 -9.77
N LEU A 138 -18.06 1.51 -9.32
CA LEU A 138 -18.32 1.31 -7.89
C LEU A 138 -17.19 0.53 -7.21
N GLU A 139 -16.71 -0.52 -7.85
CA GLU A 139 -15.61 -1.34 -7.33
C GLU A 139 -14.31 -0.53 -7.23
N HIS A 140 -13.98 0.26 -8.26
CA HIS A 140 -12.83 1.17 -8.22
C HIS A 140 -12.96 2.21 -7.09
N SER A 141 -14.15 2.80 -6.93
CA SER A 141 -14.42 3.77 -5.84
C SER A 141 -14.28 3.12 -4.46
N LEU A 142 -14.78 1.89 -4.30
CA LEU A 142 -14.65 1.13 -3.05
C LEU A 142 -13.19 0.81 -2.73
N ARG A 143 -12.40 0.37 -3.71
CA ARG A 143 -10.96 0.13 -3.53
C ARG A 143 -10.23 1.41 -3.14
N ALA A 144 -10.49 2.51 -3.84
CA ALA A 144 -9.89 3.81 -3.53
C ALA A 144 -10.23 4.27 -2.10
N ALA A 145 -11.50 4.15 -1.70
CA ALA A 145 -11.94 4.49 -0.34
C ALA A 145 -11.31 3.58 0.72
N ASN A 146 -11.21 2.28 0.47
CA ASN A 146 -10.57 1.33 1.37
C ASN A 146 -9.07 1.63 1.52
N GLU A 147 -8.35 1.92 0.44
CA GLU A 147 -6.94 2.29 0.50
C GLU A 147 -6.73 3.62 1.23
N GLN A 148 -7.59 4.61 0.97
CA GLN A 148 -7.57 5.88 1.71
C GLN A 148 -7.81 5.66 3.21
N ASN A 149 -8.80 4.85 3.57
CA ASN A 149 -9.06 4.50 4.96
C ASN A 149 -7.88 3.74 5.58
N ARG A 150 -7.24 2.84 4.83
CA ARG A 150 -6.04 2.14 5.27
C ARG A 150 -4.91 3.12 5.58
N VAL A 151 -4.62 4.02 4.66
CA VAL A 151 -3.58 5.06 4.85
C VAL A 151 -3.89 5.92 6.07
N LEU A 152 -5.12 6.42 6.22
CA LEU A 152 -5.56 7.20 7.38
C LEU A 152 -5.48 6.42 8.70
N SER A 153 -5.67 5.11 8.66
CA SER A 153 -5.59 4.24 9.85
C SER A 153 -4.16 3.95 10.31
N ILE A 154 -3.16 4.01 9.41
CA ILE A 154 -1.76 3.63 9.70
C ILE A 154 -0.79 4.81 9.73
N THR A 155 -1.18 5.99 9.27
CA THR A 155 -0.33 7.19 9.28
C THR A 155 -0.79 8.22 10.31
N ASP A 156 0.13 9.08 10.71
CA ASP A 156 -0.16 10.30 11.46
C ASP A 156 -0.61 11.40 10.49
N ALA A 157 -1.78 11.97 10.74
CA ALA A 157 -2.43 12.92 9.82
C ALA A 157 -1.63 14.24 9.63
N LEU A 158 -0.81 14.64 10.61
CA LEU A 158 -0.02 15.86 10.52
C LEU A 158 1.27 15.64 9.72
N THR A 159 2.00 14.57 10.01
CA THR A 159 3.37 14.38 9.54
C THR A 159 3.50 13.42 8.35
N GLY A 160 2.47 12.60 8.08
CA GLY A 160 2.52 11.54 7.08
C GLY A 160 3.42 10.35 7.44
N ALA A 161 4.14 10.41 8.58
CA ALA A 161 4.85 9.25 9.12
C ALA A 161 3.84 8.17 9.57
N PHE A 162 4.29 6.93 9.73
CA PHE A 162 3.42 5.94 10.35
C PHE A 162 3.01 6.38 11.76
N ASN A 163 1.80 6.01 12.19
CA ASN A 163 1.35 6.31 13.54
C ASN A 163 1.84 5.25 14.55
N ARG A 164 1.69 5.56 15.85
CA ARG A 164 2.08 4.66 16.94
C ARG A 164 1.38 3.29 16.85
N ARG A 165 0.14 3.25 16.40
CA ARG A 165 -0.61 2.00 16.26
C ARG A 165 0.05 1.07 15.24
N TYR A 166 0.40 1.59 14.07
CA TYR A 166 1.12 0.84 13.04
C TYR A 166 2.48 0.35 13.55
N LEU A 167 3.23 1.21 14.26
CA LEU A 167 4.49 0.83 14.88
C LEU A 167 4.35 -0.39 15.79
N MET A 168 3.37 -0.36 16.70
CA MET A 168 3.15 -1.42 17.68
C MET A 168 2.64 -2.73 17.05
N ASP A 169 2.07 -2.67 15.86
CA ASP A 169 1.66 -3.85 15.08
C ASP A 169 2.80 -4.41 14.21
N GLN A 170 3.65 -3.57 13.63
CA GLN A 170 4.68 -4.00 12.66
C GLN A 170 6.04 -4.32 13.31
N LEU A 171 6.47 -3.56 14.32
CA LEU A 171 7.77 -3.78 14.94
C LEU A 171 7.94 -5.20 15.55
N PRO A 172 6.89 -5.83 16.16
CA PRO A 172 6.98 -7.23 16.55
C PRO A 172 7.26 -8.18 15.38
N ARG A 173 6.64 -7.93 14.23
CA ARG A 173 6.83 -8.75 13.02
C ARG A 173 8.25 -8.59 12.46
N GLU A 174 8.79 -7.37 12.47
CA GLU A 174 10.19 -7.13 12.08
C GLU A 174 11.15 -7.86 13.04
N LEU A 175 10.92 -7.81 14.34
CA LEU A 175 11.74 -8.52 15.32
C LEU A 175 11.68 -10.04 15.12
N GLU A 176 10.52 -10.61 14.80
CA GLU A 176 10.38 -12.03 14.46
C GLU A 176 11.10 -12.40 13.15
N ARG A 177 11.07 -11.51 12.15
CA ARG A 177 11.84 -11.70 10.90
C ARG A 177 13.34 -11.69 11.18
N CYS A 178 13.82 -10.75 12.01
CA CYS A 178 15.22 -10.69 12.43
C CYS A 178 15.66 -12.01 13.10
N ARG A 179 14.84 -12.56 14.00
CA ARG A 179 15.10 -13.86 14.63
C ARG A 179 15.15 -15.00 13.63
N ARG A 180 14.21 -15.06 12.69
CA ARG A 180 14.11 -16.14 11.69
C ARG A 180 15.29 -16.15 10.73
N TYR A 181 15.72 -14.99 10.28
CA TYR A 181 16.74 -14.85 9.23
C TYR A 181 18.11 -14.41 9.76
N ALA A 182 18.24 -14.26 11.07
CA ALA A 182 19.48 -13.91 11.79
C ALA A 182 20.14 -12.62 11.27
N TYR A 183 19.35 -11.59 10.95
CA TYR A 183 19.86 -10.27 10.62
C TYR A 183 19.67 -9.25 11.75
N PRO A 184 20.51 -8.19 11.81
CA PRO A 184 20.42 -7.17 12.85
C PRO A 184 19.21 -6.25 12.64
N LEU A 185 18.75 -5.65 13.73
CA LEU A 185 17.70 -4.63 13.73
C LEU A 185 18.15 -3.46 14.61
N SER A 186 18.19 -2.27 14.03
CA SER A 186 18.38 -1.03 14.76
C SER A 186 17.09 -0.24 14.90
N VAL A 187 16.87 0.32 16.08
CA VAL A 187 15.74 1.22 16.38
C VAL A 187 16.30 2.52 16.96
N ILE A 188 15.81 3.64 16.44
CA ILE A 188 16.25 4.97 16.86
C ILE A 188 15.04 5.75 17.38
N MET A 189 15.02 6.08 18.65
CA MET A 189 14.08 7.05 19.22
C MET A 189 14.67 8.44 19.06
N CYS A 190 13.91 9.40 18.56
CA CYS A 190 14.35 10.79 18.45
C CYS A 190 13.27 11.76 18.90
N ASP A 191 13.72 12.93 19.35
CA ASP A 191 12.85 13.97 19.89
C ASP A 191 13.42 15.35 19.53
N ILE A 192 12.53 16.26 19.18
CA ILE A 192 12.88 17.63 18.81
C ILE A 192 13.22 18.43 20.08
N ASP A 193 14.47 18.89 20.16
CA ASP A 193 14.93 19.62 21.33
C ASP A 193 14.16 20.93 21.51
N HIS A 194 13.70 21.16 22.75
CA HIS A 194 12.97 22.36 23.13
C HIS A 194 11.69 22.66 22.32
N PHE A 195 11.02 21.63 21.80
CA PHE A 195 9.82 21.79 20.96
C PHE A 195 8.71 22.61 21.64
N LYS A 196 8.50 22.43 22.94
CA LYS A 196 7.55 23.24 23.68
C LYS A 196 7.88 24.74 23.58
N ARG A 197 9.14 25.12 23.63
CA ARG A 197 9.57 26.53 23.48
C ARG A 197 9.23 27.06 22.09
N ILE A 198 9.37 26.26 21.05
CA ILE A 198 8.97 26.64 19.69
C ILE A 198 7.48 26.95 19.65
N ASN A 199 6.65 26.09 20.24
CA ASN A 199 5.21 26.32 20.31
C ASN A 199 4.85 27.58 21.12
N ASP A 200 5.50 27.76 22.27
CA ASP A 200 5.23 28.89 23.16
C ASP A 200 5.64 30.25 22.55
N GLU A 201 6.76 30.30 21.80
CA GLU A 201 7.31 31.53 21.20
C GLU A 201 6.74 31.83 19.82
N GLN A 202 6.49 30.79 18.97
CA GLN A 202 6.15 30.93 17.55
C GLN A 202 4.73 30.45 17.22
N GLY A 203 4.03 29.87 18.22
CA GLY A 203 2.68 29.33 18.07
C GLY A 203 2.66 27.88 17.55
N HIS A 204 1.55 27.19 17.82
CA HIS A 204 1.36 25.78 17.44
C HIS A 204 1.45 25.54 15.93
N ALA A 205 1.01 26.50 15.11
CA ALA A 205 1.09 26.35 13.65
C ALA A 205 2.55 26.30 13.13
N ALA A 206 3.48 27.01 13.78
CA ALA A 206 4.91 26.93 13.47
C ALA A 206 5.49 25.58 13.95
N GLY A 207 5.05 25.09 15.11
CA GLY A 207 5.40 23.76 15.60
C GLY A 207 4.92 22.65 14.66
N ASP A 208 3.72 22.77 14.12
CA ASP A 208 3.19 21.82 13.11
C ASP A 208 4.03 21.82 11.84
N ASP A 209 4.42 23.01 11.33
CA ASP A 209 5.32 23.13 10.18
C ASP A 209 6.69 22.47 10.46
N VAL A 210 7.23 22.57 11.68
CA VAL A 210 8.45 21.90 12.10
C VAL A 210 8.26 20.39 12.12
N LEU A 211 7.19 19.86 12.72
CA LEU A 211 6.91 18.41 12.78
C LEU A 211 6.80 17.79 11.39
N GLN A 212 6.09 18.44 10.48
CA GLN A 212 5.94 17.98 9.09
C GLN A 212 7.29 17.89 8.38
N GLN A 213 8.08 18.96 8.44
CA GLN A 213 9.40 18.99 7.79
C GLN A 213 10.38 18.03 8.46
N PHE A 214 10.30 17.85 9.77
CA PHE A 214 11.14 16.90 10.51
C PHE A 214 10.92 15.47 10.01
N ALA A 215 9.67 15.04 9.91
CA ALA A 215 9.33 13.73 9.36
C ALA A 215 9.82 13.56 7.91
N VAL A 216 9.59 14.55 7.05
CA VAL A 216 10.03 14.53 5.63
C VAL A 216 11.55 14.42 5.52
N ARG A 217 12.31 15.17 6.34
CA ARG A 217 13.78 15.13 6.32
C ARG A 217 14.30 13.75 6.74
N ILE A 218 13.71 13.14 7.76
CA ILE A 218 14.07 11.78 8.18
C ILE A 218 13.75 10.78 7.06
N GLN A 219 12.54 10.79 6.51
CA GLN A 219 12.14 9.87 5.44
C GLN A 219 13.09 9.93 4.22
N LYS A 220 13.53 11.13 3.84
CA LYS A 220 14.51 11.32 2.75
C LYS A 220 15.92 10.88 3.10
N SER A 221 16.22 10.66 4.36
CA SER A 221 17.57 10.34 4.87
C SER A 221 17.81 8.85 5.06
N ILE A 222 16.75 8.04 5.09
CA ILE A 222 16.75 6.59 5.28
C ILE A 222 16.44 5.85 3.97
N ARG A 223 16.60 4.51 3.95
CA ARG A 223 16.34 3.67 2.76
C ARG A 223 14.83 3.48 2.57
N GLY A 224 14.24 4.08 1.55
CA GLY A 224 12.79 4.17 1.36
C GLY A 224 12.04 2.86 1.14
N HIS A 225 12.72 1.74 0.92
CA HIS A 225 12.10 0.43 0.67
C HIS A 225 12.20 -0.54 1.87
N SER A 226 13.09 -0.29 2.83
CA SER A 226 13.30 -1.16 4.00
C SER A 226 13.12 -0.43 5.33
N ASP A 227 13.59 0.82 5.40
CA ASP A 227 13.57 1.61 6.62
C ASP A 227 12.27 2.42 6.69
N TRP A 228 11.77 2.62 7.89
CA TRP A 228 10.56 3.40 8.08
C TRP A 228 10.55 4.18 9.39
N ILE A 229 9.71 5.21 9.44
CA ILE A 229 9.56 6.12 10.57
C ILE A 229 8.11 6.13 11.04
N ALA A 230 7.93 6.16 12.35
CA ALA A 230 6.64 6.39 13.00
C ALA A 230 6.70 7.57 13.96
N ARG A 231 5.61 8.33 14.04
CA ARG A 231 5.42 9.29 15.12
C ARG A 231 4.97 8.54 16.36
N TYR A 232 5.82 8.55 17.38
CA TYR A 232 5.56 7.82 18.64
C TYR A 232 4.58 8.57 19.52
N GLY A 233 4.69 9.91 19.57
CA GLY A 233 3.76 10.81 20.27
C GLY A 233 4.35 12.22 20.40
N GLY A 234 3.52 13.25 20.35
CA GLY A 234 3.99 14.64 20.45
C GLY A 234 5.06 14.98 19.41
N GLU A 235 6.26 15.29 19.88
CA GLU A 235 7.47 15.57 19.08
C GLU A 235 8.43 14.38 18.97
N GLU A 236 8.01 13.20 19.43
CA GLU A 236 8.83 11.99 19.42
C GLU A 236 8.57 11.14 18.18
N PHE A 237 9.65 10.67 17.55
CA PHE A 237 9.60 9.76 16.41
C PHE A 237 10.49 8.55 16.66
N LEU A 238 10.12 7.43 16.05
CA LEU A 238 10.85 6.18 16.10
C LEU A 238 11.15 5.70 14.68
N LEU A 239 12.44 5.52 14.39
CA LEU A 239 12.91 4.95 13.14
C LEU A 239 13.19 3.47 13.36
N VAL A 240 12.80 2.66 12.40
CA VAL A 240 13.05 1.21 12.37
C VAL A 240 13.90 0.91 11.14
N LEU A 241 15.05 0.32 11.38
CA LEU A 241 16.09 0.04 10.39
C LEU A 241 16.38 -1.47 10.38
N PRO A 242 15.63 -2.27 9.61
CA PRO A 242 15.93 -3.69 9.40
C PRO A 242 17.30 -3.87 8.75
N GLU A 243 17.93 -5.02 8.97
CA GLU A 243 19.24 -5.36 8.37
C GLU A 243 20.31 -4.26 8.59
N THR A 244 20.31 -3.67 9.80
CA THR A 244 21.20 -2.55 10.15
C THR A 244 21.84 -2.83 11.49
N GLU A 245 23.16 -2.96 11.50
CA GLU A 245 23.95 -3.15 12.71
C GLU A 245 23.98 -1.89 13.58
N PHE A 246 24.40 -2.04 14.85
CA PHE A 246 24.47 -0.95 15.82
C PHE A 246 25.27 0.24 15.32
N ALA A 247 26.49 -0.01 14.80
CA ALA A 247 27.36 1.05 14.30
C ALA A 247 26.73 1.82 13.13
N GLU A 248 26.06 1.12 12.22
CA GLU A 248 25.34 1.72 11.10
C GLU A 248 24.11 2.52 11.57
N GLY A 249 23.36 1.99 12.55
CA GLY A 249 22.23 2.69 13.17
C GLY A 249 22.68 4.01 13.81
N VAL A 250 23.83 4.03 14.50
CA VAL A 250 24.44 5.27 15.04
C VAL A 250 24.80 6.23 13.91
N LEU A 251 25.39 5.75 12.81
CA LEU A 251 25.72 6.61 11.67
C LEU A 251 24.48 7.22 11.01
N VAL A 252 23.38 6.47 10.89
CA VAL A 252 22.10 6.99 10.40
C VAL A 252 21.56 8.07 11.35
N ALA A 253 21.58 7.84 12.67
CA ALA A 253 21.15 8.83 13.65
C ALA A 253 21.97 10.13 13.55
N GLU A 254 23.30 10.04 13.46
CA GLU A 254 24.18 11.19 13.32
C GLU A 254 23.99 11.94 11.98
N LYS A 255 23.77 11.20 10.88
CA LYS A 255 23.42 11.79 9.58
C LYS A 255 22.13 12.62 9.68
N VAL A 256 21.08 12.04 10.26
CA VAL A 256 19.79 12.73 10.46
C VAL A 256 19.97 13.94 11.37
N ARG A 257 20.65 13.78 12.51
CA ARG A 257 20.94 14.87 13.45
C ARG A 257 21.60 16.07 12.74
N ASN A 258 22.63 15.81 11.92
CA ASN A 258 23.33 16.85 11.20
C ASN A 258 22.43 17.56 10.17
N ILE A 259 21.58 16.83 9.44
CA ILE A 259 20.61 17.41 8.50
C ILE A 259 19.61 18.30 9.23
N ILE A 260 19.09 17.86 10.38
CA ILE A 260 18.17 18.64 11.21
C ILE A 260 18.84 19.93 11.70
N LYS A 261 20.08 19.84 12.19
CA LYS A 261 20.81 20.96 12.74
C LYS A 261 21.24 22.00 11.68
N THR A 262 21.64 21.57 10.51
CA THR A 262 22.26 22.46 9.51
C THR A 262 21.25 23.17 8.61
N MET A 263 20.06 22.63 8.43
CA MET A 263 19.04 23.16 7.55
C MET A 263 17.94 23.86 8.36
N PRO A 264 17.70 25.15 8.21
CA PRO A 264 16.61 25.84 8.90
C PRO A 264 15.25 25.28 8.48
N PHE A 265 14.27 25.35 9.36
CA PHE A 265 12.89 24.94 9.13
C PHE A 265 12.09 26.18 8.69
N ALA A 266 11.63 26.19 7.45
CA ALA A 266 10.75 27.24 6.94
C ALA A 266 9.38 27.11 7.57
N THR A 267 8.97 28.07 8.39
CA THR A 267 7.66 28.08 9.03
C THR A 267 6.90 29.35 8.67
N ARG A 268 5.60 29.39 8.97
CA ARG A 268 4.76 30.60 8.81
C ARG A 268 5.27 31.77 9.64
N ALA A 269 6.03 31.51 10.70
CA ALA A 269 6.62 32.54 11.56
C ALA A 269 8.04 32.96 11.12
N GLY A 270 8.55 32.38 10.03
CA GLY A 270 9.92 32.54 9.54
C GLY A 270 10.79 31.30 9.70
N ASP A 271 12.05 31.41 9.38
CA ASP A 271 13.00 30.30 9.47
C ASP A 271 13.42 30.04 10.92
N ILE A 272 13.27 28.79 11.38
CA ILE A 272 13.61 28.36 12.74
C ILE A 272 14.76 27.35 12.69
N GLN A 273 15.77 27.57 13.51
CA GLN A 273 16.84 26.61 13.73
C GLN A 273 16.41 25.60 14.81
N VAL A 274 16.51 24.31 14.49
CA VAL A 274 16.08 23.22 15.37
C VAL A 274 17.20 22.23 15.56
N THR A 275 17.31 21.65 16.73
CA THR A 275 18.14 20.48 17.01
C THR A 275 17.26 19.31 17.47
N ALA A 276 17.81 18.11 17.45
CA ALA A 276 17.15 16.93 17.97
C ALA A 276 18.13 16.01 18.69
N SER A 277 17.62 15.31 19.68
CA SER A 277 18.35 14.29 20.42
C SER A 277 17.94 12.89 19.97
N PHE A 278 18.88 11.95 19.99
CA PHE A 278 18.68 10.61 19.47
C PHE A 278 19.13 9.54 20.46
N GLY A 279 18.35 8.47 20.59
CA GLY A 279 18.69 7.28 21.34
C GLY A 279 18.63 6.05 20.42
N VAL A 280 19.71 5.32 20.31
CA VAL A 280 19.85 4.15 19.45
C VAL A 280 19.85 2.88 20.29
N SER A 281 19.02 1.92 19.94
CA SER A 281 19.15 0.54 20.40
C SER A 281 19.21 -0.40 19.20
N ALA A 282 20.07 -1.40 19.27
CA ALA A 282 20.17 -2.38 18.21
C ALA A 282 20.30 -3.78 18.79
N THR A 283 19.77 -4.76 18.05
CA THR A 283 20.12 -6.16 18.24
C THR A 283 21.29 -6.46 17.33
N GLY A 284 22.33 -7.16 17.80
CA GLY A 284 23.30 -7.77 16.90
C GLY A 284 22.64 -8.81 15.98
N SER A 285 23.41 -9.51 15.16
CA SER A 285 22.91 -10.65 14.39
C SER A 285 22.33 -11.69 15.34
N VAL A 286 21.02 -11.81 15.39
CA VAL A 286 20.28 -12.54 16.44
C VAL A 286 19.96 -13.95 15.99
N GLY A 287 20.35 -14.92 16.79
CA GLY A 287 19.85 -16.30 16.65
C GLY A 287 18.41 -16.46 17.21
N PRO A 288 17.77 -17.61 16.96
CA PRO A 288 16.37 -17.87 17.34
C PRO A 288 16.09 -17.80 18.85
N ASN A 289 17.12 -17.76 19.69
CA ASN A 289 17.01 -17.80 21.14
C ASN A 289 17.04 -16.42 21.84
N LEU A 290 16.90 -15.30 21.09
CA LEU A 290 16.82 -13.98 21.73
C LEU A 290 15.48 -13.80 22.44
N ASP A 291 15.47 -13.77 23.75
CA ASP A 291 14.30 -13.41 24.56
C ASP A 291 14.22 -11.88 24.72
N LEU A 292 14.14 -11.17 23.62
CA LEU A 292 13.94 -9.72 23.58
C LEU A 292 12.55 -9.40 23.05
N LYS A 293 11.77 -8.70 23.87
CA LYS A 293 10.48 -8.17 23.46
C LYS A 293 10.63 -6.77 22.88
N VAL A 294 9.68 -6.35 22.04
CA VAL A 294 9.65 -5.02 21.41
C VAL A 294 9.73 -3.90 22.44
N GLU A 295 9.03 -4.08 23.58
CA GLU A 295 9.03 -3.11 24.66
C GLU A 295 10.44 -2.91 25.25
N GLY A 296 11.24 -3.97 25.31
CA GLY A 296 12.64 -3.92 25.75
C GLY A 296 13.51 -3.11 24.78
N LEU A 297 13.33 -3.33 23.48
CA LEU A 297 14.06 -2.61 22.43
C LEU A 297 13.73 -1.10 22.45
N ILE A 298 12.46 -0.76 22.51
CA ILE A 298 11.99 0.63 22.62
C ILE A 298 12.49 1.27 23.93
N LYS A 299 12.42 0.56 25.06
CA LYS A 299 12.86 1.06 26.37
C LYS A 299 14.34 1.40 26.38
N VAL A 300 15.19 0.59 25.75
CA VAL A 300 16.63 0.88 25.65
C VAL A 300 16.88 2.12 24.79
N ALA A 301 16.18 2.26 23.66
CA ALA A 301 16.26 3.45 22.81
C ALA A 301 15.83 4.72 23.58
N ASP A 302 14.72 4.65 24.32
CA ASP A 302 14.22 5.76 25.16
C ASP A 302 15.22 6.15 26.25
N GLN A 303 15.82 5.18 26.96
CA GLN A 303 16.87 5.44 27.95
C GLN A 303 18.10 6.12 27.33
N CYS A 304 18.48 5.73 26.11
CA CYS A 304 19.55 6.38 25.38
C CYS A 304 19.18 7.82 24.97
N LEU A 305 17.95 8.03 24.48
CA LEU A 305 17.44 9.38 24.19
C LEU A 305 17.45 10.27 25.45
N TYR A 306 17.01 9.75 26.57
CA TYR A 306 17.06 10.48 27.86
C TYR A 306 18.48 10.89 28.23
N ARG A 307 19.47 9.99 28.07
CA ARG A 307 20.91 10.34 28.28
C ARG A 307 21.37 11.42 27.31
N SER A 308 20.96 11.39 26.05
CA SER A 308 21.26 12.43 25.06
C SER A 308 20.70 13.78 25.51
N LYS A 309 19.45 13.83 25.98
CA LYS A 309 18.83 15.05 26.52
C LYS A 309 19.56 15.57 27.76
N GLN A 310 19.93 14.71 28.72
CA GLN A 310 20.68 15.08 29.90
C GLN A 310 22.12 15.54 29.60
N GLY A 311 22.76 14.94 28.63
CA GLY A 311 24.12 15.25 28.21
C GLY A 311 24.28 16.59 27.50
N GLY A 312 23.22 17.39 27.33
CA GLY A 312 23.24 18.73 26.71
C GLY A 312 22.54 18.78 25.36
N ARG A 313 21.73 17.76 24.99
CA ARG A 313 20.96 17.69 23.73
C ARG A 313 21.84 17.69 22.47
N ASP A 314 21.20 17.78 21.27
CA ASP A 314 21.88 17.79 19.98
C ASP A 314 22.98 16.70 19.87
N ARG A 315 22.63 15.46 20.20
CA ARG A 315 23.55 14.32 20.18
C ARG A 315 22.85 12.98 20.04
N THR A 316 23.64 11.98 19.75
CA THR A 316 23.24 10.58 19.72
C THR A 316 23.88 9.80 20.86
N THR A 317 23.10 8.99 21.57
CA THR A 317 23.58 7.98 22.52
C THR A 317 23.01 6.64 22.09
N GLY A 318 23.78 5.57 22.18
CA GLY A 318 23.30 4.25 21.78
C GLY A 318 23.81 3.11 22.65
N VAL A 319 23.09 1.99 22.62
CA VAL A 319 23.46 0.74 23.26
C VAL A 319 23.11 -0.43 22.34
N GLU A 320 24.07 -1.30 22.12
CA GLU A 320 23.85 -2.61 21.52
C GLU A 320 23.36 -3.57 22.59
N ILE A 321 22.23 -4.27 22.32
CA ILE A 321 21.66 -5.25 23.24
C ILE A 321 22.43 -6.56 23.03
N PRO A 322 23.18 -7.07 24.03
CA PRO A 322 23.98 -8.26 23.89
C PRO A 322 23.11 -9.49 23.62
N ASN A 323 23.56 -10.34 22.73
CA ASN A 323 22.98 -11.65 22.50
C ASN A 323 23.30 -12.51 23.74
N SER A 324 22.29 -12.99 24.49
CA SER A 324 22.46 -13.72 25.75
C SER A 324 23.25 -15.03 25.66
N GLN A 325 23.77 -15.40 24.50
CA GLN A 325 24.72 -16.50 24.34
C GLN A 325 26.19 -16.13 24.62
N ALA A 326 26.53 -14.85 24.78
CA ALA A 326 27.91 -14.42 25.03
C ALA A 326 28.33 -14.48 26.52
N LEU A 327 27.44 -14.86 27.42
CA LEU A 327 27.70 -14.88 28.88
C LEU A 327 27.98 -16.27 29.48
N VAL A 328 28.16 -17.32 28.69
CA VAL A 328 28.46 -18.67 29.18
C VAL A 328 29.77 -19.22 28.61
N VAL A 329 30.84 -18.43 28.58
CA VAL A 329 32.23 -18.99 28.57
C VAL A 329 33.14 -17.96 29.20
N ASN A 330 33.23 -17.92 30.49
CA ASN A 330 34.41 -17.64 31.29
C ASN A 330 34.01 -17.70 32.77
N GLY A 331 34.01 -18.93 33.31
CA GLY A 331 34.03 -19.23 34.73
C GLY A 331 35.05 -20.32 34.98
#